data_3f7d207f237ef765a9702b0e498b2640
#
_entry.id   3f7d207f237ef765a9702b0e498b2640
#
_cell.length_a   1.000
_cell.length_b   1.000
_cell.length_c   1.000
_cell.angle_alpha   90.00
_cell.angle_beta   90.00
_cell.angle_gamma   90.00
#
_symmetry.space_group_name_H-M   'P 1'
#
loop_
_entity.id
_entity.type
_entity.pdbx_description
1 polymer ?
#
loop_
_entity_poly.entity_id
_entity_poly.type
_entity_poly.pdbx_seq_one_letter_code
_entity_poly.pdbx_strand_id
1 'polypeptide(L)'
;MNLRTFTILFVLLLSLGVGAQTPGTAYPKREFRAAWIQTVNGQFKGMPAEKLKQTLIEQLNSLQKAGINAIIFQVRPEADALYASQLEPWSRFLTGVQGQAPSPYWDPMQFMIDECHKRGMEFHAWINPYRTKTNLNSD
;
A
#
# COMPACT_ATOMS: atom_id res chain seq x y z
N MET A 1 -59.73 0.09 37.21
CA MET A 1 -58.27 -0.06 37.23
C MET A 1 -57.74 0.93 38.22
N ASN A 2 -57.14 0.52 39.34
CA ASN A 2 -56.73 1.39 40.42
C ASN A 2 -55.48 2.23 40.00
N LEU A 3 -55.41 3.48 40.45
CA LEU A 3 -54.29 4.40 40.14
C LEU A 3 -52.92 3.75 40.35
N ARG A 4 -52.75 2.92 41.38
CA ARG A 4 -51.52 2.17 41.66
C ARG A 4 -51.14 1.19 40.55
N THR A 5 -52.14 0.48 39.99
CA THR A 5 -51.92 -0.47 38.87
C THR A 5 -51.53 0.25 37.57
N PHE A 6 -52.13 1.44 37.34
CA PHE A 6 -51.80 2.28 36.20
C PHE A 6 -50.37 2.81 36.29
N THR A 7 -49.94 3.26 37.47
CA THR A 7 -48.59 3.80 37.69
C THR A 7 -47.53 2.68 37.51
N ILE A 8 -47.78 1.48 38.01
CA ILE A 8 -46.84 0.33 37.84
C ILE A 8 -46.72 -0.05 36.36
N LEU A 9 -47.84 -0.12 35.63
CA LEU A 9 -47.85 -0.43 34.21
C LEU A 9 -47.12 0.63 33.36
N PHE A 10 -47.27 1.91 33.72
CA PHE A 10 -46.59 3.03 33.03
C PHE A 10 -45.07 3.05 33.27
N VAL A 11 -44.61 2.72 34.50
CA VAL A 11 -43.19 2.58 34.82
C VAL A 11 -42.56 1.39 34.11
N LEU A 12 -43.29 0.24 34.01
CA LEU A 12 -42.84 -0.92 33.27
C LEU A 12 -42.73 -0.66 31.75
N LEU A 13 -43.63 0.12 31.16
CA LEU A 13 -43.58 0.52 29.75
C LEU A 13 -42.44 1.48 29.46
N LEU A 14 -42.07 2.39 30.39
CA LEU A 14 -40.93 3.27 30.26
C LEU A 14 -39.57 2.55 30.32
N SER A 15 -39.49 1.41 31.05
CA SER A 15 -38.24 0.63 31.14
C SER A 15 -37.94 -0.21 29.88
N LEU A 16 -38.94 -0.48 29.02
CA LEU A 16 -38.75 -1.20 27.78
C LEU A 16 -38.15 -0.34 26.63
N GLY A 17 -38.05 0.99 26.80
CA GLY A 17 -37.58 1.93 25.78
C GLY A 17 -36.09 2.31 25.90
N VAL A 18 -35.40 1.91 26.95
CA VAL A 18 -33.96 2.17 27.10
C VAL A 18 -33.19 0.99 26.47
N GLY A 19 -33.27 0.85 25.16
CA GLY A 19 -32.29 0.10 24.42
C GLY A 19 -30.96 0.82 24.62
N ALA A 20 -30.01 0.22 25.36
CA ALA A 20 -28.64 0.65 25.39
C ALA A 20 -28.15 0.65 23.94
N GLN A 21 -28.10 1.82 23.30
CA GLN A 21 -27.33 2.02 22.10
C GLN A 21 -25.89 1.78 22.52
N THR A 22 -25.38 0.56 22.29
CA THR A 22 -23.95 0.35 22.23
C THR A 22 -23.44 1.38 21.24
N PRO A 23 -22.48 2.26 21.62
CA PRO A 23 -21.83 3.11 20.65
C PRO A 23 -21.29 2.15 19.59
N GLY A 24 -21.97 2.08 18.44
CA GLY A 24 -21.46 1.35 17.32
C GLY A 24 -20.08 1.94 17.05
N THR A 25 -19.03 1.18 17.28
CA THR A 25 -17.71 1.51 16.75
C THR A 25 -17.95 1.64 15.26
N ALA A 26 -18.12 2.89 14.80
CA ALA A 26 -18.18 3.20 13.38
C ALA A 26 -16.80 2.86 12.83
N TYR A 27 -16.59 1.60 12.48
CA TYR A 27 -15.41 1.22 11.73
C TYR A 27 -15.39 2.08 10.47
N PRO A 28 -14.27 2.72 10.13
CA PRO A 28 -14.18 3.50 8.92
C PRO A 28 -14.60 2.61 7.76
N LYS A 29 -15.52 3.09 6.91
CA LYS A 29 -16.03 2.33 5.75
C LYS A 29 -14.91 1.87 4.82
N ARG A 30 -13.73 2.53 4.91
CA ARG A 30 -12.49 2.18 4.22
C ARG A 30 -11.34 2.27 5.21
N GLU A 31 -10.81 1.15 5.60
CA GLU A 31 -9.58 1.06 6.38
C GLU A 31 -8.38 1.07 5.42
N PHE A 32 -7.38 1.91 5.71
CA PHE A 32 -6.12 1.90 4.97
C PHE A 32 -5.25 0.73 5.44
N ARG A 33 -5.10 -0.27 4.59
CA ARG A 33 -4.26 -1.45 4.82
C ARG A 33 -3.17 -1.49 3.75
N ALA A 34 -1.98 -1.00 4.10
CA ALA A 34 -0.88 -0.88 3.15
C ALA A 34 0.21 -1.91 3.39
N ALA A 35 0.89 -2.31 2.31
CA ALA A 35 2.11 -3.08 2.34
C ALA A 35 3.26 -2.30 1.69
N TRP A 36 4.45 -2.41 2.29
CA TRP A 36 5.68 -1.82 1.80
C TRP A 36 6.41 -2.80 0.88
N ILE A 37 6.79 -2.34 -0.31
CA ILE A 37 7.65 -3.06 -1.24
C ILE A 37 8.92 -2.24 -1.42
N GLN A 38 10.01 -2.69 -0.80
CA GLN A 38 11.33 -2.07 -0.94
C GLN A 38 12.02 -2.56 -2.21
N THR A 39 12.95 -1.77 -2.75
CA THR A 39 13.70 -2.08 -3.97
C THR A 39 15.21 -2.25 -3.73
N VAL A 40 15.67 -1.88 -2.55
CA VAL A 40 17.04 -2.12 -2.08
C VAL A 40 17.26 -3.62 -1.74
N ASN A 41 18.37 -4.02 -1.24
CA ASN A 41 18.71 -5.42 -0.88
C ASN A 41 18.85 -6.38 -2.08
N GLY A 42 18.93 -5.86 -3.31
CA GLY A 42 19.26 -6.65 -4.48
C GLY A 42 18.18 -7.61 -4.99
N GLN A 43 16.97 -7.60 -4.39
CA GLN A 43 15.91 -8.54 -4.77
C GLN A 43 15.44 -8.40 -6.23
N PHE A 44 15.61 -7.22 -6.84
CA PHE A 44 15.24 -6.96 -8.24
C PHE A 44 16.44 -6.80 -9.16
N LYS A 45 17.64 -6.66 -8.57
CA LYS A 45 18.87 -6.32 -9.28
C LYS A 45 19.19 -7.30 -10.39
N GLY A 46 19.24 -6.80 -11.63
CA GLY A 46 19.60 -7.60 -12.80
C GLY A 46 18.58 -8.66 -13.18
N MET A 47 17.39 -8.64 -12.59
CA MET A 47 16.32 -9.56 -12.99
C MET A 47 15.80 -9.20 -14.38
N PRO A 48 15.61 -10.16 -15.30
CA PRO A 48 14.98 -9.90 -16.59
C PRO A 48 13.61 -9.21 -16.42
N ALA A 49 13.29 -8.25 -17.27
CA ALA A 49 12.10 -7.41 -17.15
C ALA A 49 10.80 -8.22 -16.99
N GLU A 50 10.61 -9.25 -17.81
CA GLU A 50 9.39 -10.09 -17.77
C GLU A 50 9.30 -10.90 -16.47
N LYS A 51 10.42 -11.40 -15.96
CA LYS A 51 10.46 -12.10 -14.68
C LYS A 51 10.15 -11.16 -13.52
N LEU A 52 10.69 -9.95 -13.56
CA LEU A 52 10.41 -8.94 -12.53
C LEU A 52 8.94 -8.52 -12.54
N LYS A 53 8.36 -8.25 -13.71
CA LYS A 53 6.92 -7.96 -13.83
C LYS A 53 6.07 -9.08 -13.28
N GLN A 54 6.37 -10.34 -13.62
CA GLN A 54 5.65 -11.49 -13.11
C GLN A 54 5.76 -11.61 -11.58
N THR A 55 6.95 -11.42 -11.02
CA THR A 55 7.19 -11.43 -9.58
C THR A 55 6.36 -10.36 -8.87
N LEU A 56 6.32 -9.14 -9.41
CA LEU A 56 5.53 -8.04 -8.86
C LEU A 56 4.01 -8.33 -8.93
N ILE A 57 3.54 -8.91 -10.04
CA ILE A 57 2.14 -9.34 -10.18
C ILE A 57 1.78 -10.39 -9.12
N GLU A 58 2.63 -11.38 -8.90
CA GLU A 58 2.40 -12.43 -7.90
C GLU A 58 2.36 -11.87 -6.47
N GLN A 59 3.26 -10.93 -6.16
CA GLN A 59 3.23 -10.21 -4.88
C GLN A 59 1.93 -9.42 -4.71
N LEU A 60 1.51 -8.65 -5.72
CA LEU A 60 0.27 -7.89 -5.68
C LEU A 60 -0.96 -8.79 -5.51
N ASN A 61 -1.01 -9.92 -6.21
CA ASN A 61 -2.10 -10.89 -6.08
C ASN A 61 -2.17 -11.48 -4.67
N SER A 62 -1.03 -11.78 -4.08
CA SER A 62 -0.95 -12.32 -2.71
C SER A 62 -1.38 -11.29 -1.68
N LEU A 63 -0.93 -10.04 -1.82
CA LEU A 63 -1.30 -8.93 -0.95
C LEU A 63 -2.80 -8.60 -1.06
N GLN A 64 -3.37 -8.59 -2.27
CA GLN A 64 -4.79 -8.39 -2.50
C GLN A 64 -5.62 -9.48 -1.78
N LYS A 65 -5.22 -10.76 -1.91
CA LYS A 65 -5.87 -11.88 -1.20
C LYS A 65 -5.81 -11.72 0.32
N ALA A 66 -4.75 -11.11 0.85
CA ALA A 66 -4.60 -10.80 2.27
C ALA A 66 -5.42 -9.57 2.71
N GLY A 67 -6.17 -8.95 1.80
CA GLY A 67 -6.99 -7.78 2.09
C GLY A 67 -6.25 -6.44 2.11
N ILE A 68 -5.02 -6.38 1.61
CA ILE A 68 -4.25 -5.15 1.41
C ILE A 68 -4.93 -4.34 0.30
N ASN A 69 -5.10 -3.03 0.51
CA ASN A 69 -5.75 -2.12 -0.42
C ASN A 69 -4.87 -0.93 -0.85
N ALA A 70 -3.62 -0.89 -0.37
CA ALA A 70 -2.65 0.12 -0.77
C ALA A 70 -1.23 -0.47 -0.83
N ILE A 71 -0.43 -0.02 -1.78
CA ILE A 71 0.98 -0.40 -1.92
C ILE A 71 1.85 0.84 -1.75
N ILE A 72 2.86 0.73 -0.90
CA ILE A 72 3.90 1.74 -0.72
C ILE A 72 5.16 1.20 -1.40
N PHE A 73 5.42 1.63 -2.64
CA PHE A 73 6.51 1.12 -3.48
C PHE A 73 7.69 2.08 -3.47
N GLN A 74 8.89 1.57 -3.17
CA GLN A 74 10.10 2.38 -3.15
C GLN A 74 10.56 2.69 -4.58
N VAL A 75 10.32 3.92 -5.04
CA VAL A 75 10.63 4.37 -6.40
C VAL A 75 11.93 5.17 -6.48
N ARG A 76 12.38 5.75 -5.35
CA ARG A 76 13.61 6.53 -5.25
C ARG A 76 14.40 6.08 -4.01
N PRO A 77 15.15 4.98 -4.12
CA PRO A 77 15.90 4.43 -2.97
C PRO A 77 17.11 5.27 -2.56
N GLU A 78 17.82 5.84 -3.54
CA GLU A 78 18.98 6.73 -3.38
C GLU A 78 18.76 7.99 -4.22
N ALA A 79 19.78 8.70 -4.63
CA ALA A 79 19.67 9.77 -5.63
C ALA A 79 19.54 9.18 -7.05
N ASP A 80 18.58 8.28 -7.23
CA ASP A 80 18.33 7.49 -8.43
C ASP A 80 16.84 7.12 -8.53
N ALA A 81 16.38 6.65 -9.67
CA ALA A 81 14.96 6.42 -9.92
C ALA A 81 14.66 5.03 -10.50
N LEU A 82 13.52 4.44 -10.11
CA LEU A 82 12.89 3.29 -10.75
C LEU A 82 11.76 3.73 -11.70
N TYR A 83 11.92 4.90 -12.30
CA TYR A 83 11.01 5.49 -13.28
C TYR A 83 11.79 6.35 -14.26
N ALA A 84 11.18 6.67 -15.40
CA ALA A 84 11.77 7.58 -16.37
C ALA A 84 11.91 8.99 -15.79
N SER A 85 13.14 9.44 -15.58
CA SER A 85 13.46 10.76 -15.03
C SER A 85 14.46 11.49 -15.93
N GLN A 86 14.29 12.82 -16.06
CA GLN A 86 15.26 13.70 -16.69
C GLN A 86 16.23 14.31 -15.67
N LEU A 87 15.95 14.14 -14.36
CA LEU A 87 16.70 14.74 -13.28
C LEU A 87 17.63 13.76 -12.58
N GLU A 88 17.24 12.48 -12.54
CA GLU A 88 17.94 11.45 -11.78
C GLU A 88 18.25 10.24 -12.66
N PRO A 89 19.39 9.56 -12.44
CA PRO A 89 19.74 8.36 -13.20
C PRO A 89 18.84 7.20 -12.85
N TRP A 90 18.77 6.20 -13.73
CA TRP A 90 18.16 4.90 -13.43
C TRP A 90 18.86 4.23 -12.26
N SER A 91 18.08 3.64 -11.39
CA SER A 91 18.61 2.98 -10.19
C SER A 91 19.38 1.71 -10.51
N ARG A 92 20.55 1.57 -9.87
CA ARG A 92 21.35 0.33 -9.88
C ARG A 92 20.60 -0.88 -9.25
N PHE A 93 19.60 -0.62 -8.43
CA PHE A 93 18.79 -1.69 -7.84
C PHE A 93 17.84 -2.34 -8.86
N LEU A 94 17.66 -1.75 -10.03
CA LEU A 94 16.89 -2.31 -11.13
C LEU A 94 17.78 -3.13 -12.07
N THR A 95 18.80 -2.48 -12.65
CA THR A 95 19.62 -3.08 -13.72
C THR A 95 20.97 -3.65 -13.24
N GLY A 96 21.39 -3.25 -12.06
CA GLY A 96 22.71 -3.54 -11.52
C GLY A 96 23.72 -2.43 -11.76
N VAL A 97 23.45 -1.49 -12.67
CA VAL A 97 24.32 -0.38 -13.03
C VAL A 97 23.53 0.92 -12.96
N GLN A 98 24.03 1.90 -12.19
CA GLN A 98 23.41 3.21 -12.09
C GLN A 98 23.44 3.93 -13.44
N GLY A 99 22.34 4.58 -13.82
CA GLY A 99 22.18 5.29 -15.08
C GLY A 99 21.79 4.42 -16.26
N GLN A 100 21.86 3.10 -16.14
CA GLN A 100 21.46 2.18 -17.20
C GLN A 100 19.94 1.97 -17.19
N ALA A 101 19.28 2.35 -18.28
CA ALA A 101 17.86 2.04 -18.48
C ALA A 101 17.63 0.52 -18.61
N PRO A 102 16.46 0.01 -18.19
CA PRO A 102 16.12 -1.40 -18.40
C PRO A 102 16.02 -1.74 -19.90
N SER A 103 16.45 -2.96 -20.24
CA SER A 103 16.37 -3.48 -21.62
C SER A 103 15.72 -4.88 -21.59
N PRO A 104 14.58 -5.12 -22.29
CA PRO A 104 13.80 -4.11 -23.03
C PRO A 104 13.31 -2.97 -22.14
N TYR A 105 13.11 -1.78 -22.73
CA TYR A 105 12.68 -0.60 -21.98
C TYR A 105 11.27 -0.78 -21.40
N TRP A 106 11.13 -0.43 -20.13
CA TRP A 106 9.86 -0.32 -19.40
C TRP A 106 10.02 0.60 -18.20
N ASP A 107 8.91 1.12 -17.68
CA ASP A 107 8.90 1.98 -16.49
C ASP A 107 8.31 1.19 -15.30
N PRO A 108 9.12 0.80 -14.29
CA PRO A 108 8.65 0.04 -13.15
C PRO A 108 7.59 0.76 -12.32
N MET A 109 7.71 2.07 -12.13
CA MET A 109 6.73 2.83 -11.36
C MET A 109 5.39 2.88 -12.09
N GLN A 110 5.38 3.21 -13.39
CA GLN A 110 4.16 3.23 -14.17
C GLN A 110 3.49 1.86 -14.22
N PHE A 111 4.28 0.80 -14.41
CA PHE A 111 3.78 -0.57 -14.35
C PHE A 111 3.10 -0.89 -13.02
N MET A 112 3.71 -0.52 -11.88
CA MET A 112 3.14 -0.75 -10.56
C MET A 112 1.86 0.06 -10.32
N ILE A 113 1.79 1.30 -10.81
CA ILE A 113 0.58 2.13 -10.76
C ILE A 113 -0.56 1.40 -11.48
N ASP A 114 -0.32 0.96 -12.72
CA ASP A 114 -1.32 0.29 -13.55
C ASP A 114 -1.80 -1.02 -12.91
N GLU A 115 -0.87 -1.83 -12.41
CA GLU A 115 -1.19 -3.11 -11.77
C GLU A 115 -1.92 -2.94 -10.42
N CYS A 116 -1.59 -1.91 -9.63
CA CYS A 116 -2.35 -1.57 -8.42
C CYS A 116 -3.78 -1.14 -8.77
N HIS A 117 -3.94 -0.22 -9.72
CA HIS A 117 -5.26 0.28 -10.13
C HIS A 117 -6.15 -0.82 -10.72
N LYS A 118 -5.63 -1.74 -11.53
CA LYS A 118 -6.36 -2.93 -12.02
C LYS A 118 -6.94 -3.77 -10.89
N ARG A 119 -6.34 -3.74 -9.70
CA ARG A 119 -6.77 -4.50 -8.51
C ARG A 119 -7.61 -3.66 -7.54
N GLY A 120 -7.90 -2.41 -7.86
CA GLY A 120 -8.58 -1.48 -6.96
C GLY A 120 -7.73 -1.10 -5.74
N MET A 121 -6.40 -1.19 -5.84
CA MET A 121 -5.45 -0.83 -4.81
C MET A 121 -4.91 0.58 -5.04
N GLU A 122 -4.66 1.34 -3.97
CA GLU A 122 -3.94 2.60 -4.03
C GLU A 122 -2.45 2.38 -4.25
N PHE A 123 -1.81 3.28 -4.99
CA PHE A 123 -0.35 3.31 -5.15
C PHE A 123 0.23 4.54 -4.46
N HIS A 124 1.23 4.32 -3.60
CA HIS A 124 1.98 5.36 -2.91
C HIS A 124 3.46 5.25 -3.23
N ALA A 125 4.04 6.31 -3.77
CA ALA A 125 5.47 6.37 -4.07
C ALA A 125 6.28 6.63 -2.80
N TRP A 126 7.22 5.72 -2.48
CA TRP A 126 8.17 5.92 -1.40
C TRP A 126 9.46 6.53 -1.96
N ILE A 127 9.80 7.70 -1.46
CA ILE A 127 10.96 8.50 -1.85
C ILE A 127 11.87 8.70 -0.62
N ASN A 128 13.17 8.48 -0.79
CA ASN A 128 14.20 8.84 0.19
C ASN A 128 14.87 10.16 -0.25
N PRO A 129 14.38 11.34 0.16
CA PRO A 129 14.81 12.61 -0.41
C PRO A 129 16.27 12.96 -0.12
N TYR A 130 16.82 12.53 1.00
CA TYR A 130 18.17 12.88 1.45
C TYR A 130 19.19 11.75 1.33
N ARG A 131 18.75 10.55 0.96
CA ARG A 131 19.65 9.40 0.82
C ARG A 131 20.34 9.44 -0.54
N THR A 132 21.66 9.58 -0.54
CA THR A 132 22.50 9.54 -1.73
C THR A 132 23.09 8.15 -1.97
N LYS A 133 23.30 7.36 -0.90
CA LYS A 133 23.87 6.01 -0.95
C LYS A 133 23.42 5.17 0.26
N THR A 134 23.15 3.88 0.06
CA THR A 134 22.76 2.95 1.14
C THR A 134 23.97 2.36 1.86
N ASN A 135 25.08 2.22 1.18
CA ASN A 135 26.31 1.68 1.73
C ASN A 135 27.50 2.49 1.22
N LEU A 136 28.36 2.98 2.12
CA LEU A 136 29.55 3.75 1.79
C LEU A 136 30.58 2.95 0.98
N ASN A 137 30.57 1.63 1.08
CA ASN A 137 31.51 0.72 0.42
C ASN A 137 30.97 0.14 -0.91
N SER A 138 29.81 0.57 -1.38
CA SER A 138 29.28 0.16 -2.69
C SER A 138 29.75 1.16 -3.75
N ASP A 139 30.51 0.67 -4.72
CA ASP A 139 30.87 1.41 -5.93
C ASP A 139 29.65 1.72 -6.79
#